data_34eee27b655ff7db1049d6a861175ac5
#
_entry.id   34eee27b655ff7db1049d6a861175ac5
#
_cell.length_a   1.000
_cell.length_b   1.000
_cell.length_c   1.000
_cell.angle_alpha   90.00
_cell.angle_beta   90.00
_cell.angle_gamma   90.00
#
_symmetry.space_group_name_H-M   'P 1'
#
loop_
_entity.id
_entity.type
_entity.pdbx_description
1 polymer ?
#
loop_
_entity_poly.entity_id
_entity_poly.type
_entity_poly.pdbx_seq_one_letter_code
_entity_poly.pdbx_strand_id
1 'polypeptide(L)'
;MIEQAPKIEKTDQTIPLMVKFQMNGSLKKIQDEYLYWDKIKYKTNDCTPLELWSAIKLFRLLRRKDVNFNSYNFHYVITDYIQKALHQFDMHIGGTLGSNIGIAETDKTKFIISSIMEEAISSSQMEGASTTRKKAKEMIEQDKKPKNKSEKMILNNFITMKYIVQHKSEDLTPENLLYIHKLITNNTLEDLEDEGKFRENNDVHVVNHSNSEIVHTP
;
A
#
# COMPACT_ATOMS: atom_id res chain seq x y z
N MET A 1 8.65 10.83 18.53
CA MET A 1 7.68 9.72 18.86
C MET A 1 6.30 10.13 18.38
N ILE A 2 5.61 9.27 17.63
CA ILE A 2 4.19 9.53 17.29
C ILE A 2 3.39 9.40 18.57
N GLU A 3 2.67 10.45 18.92
CA GLU A 3 1.83 10.45 20.12
C GLU A 3 0.74 9.37 20.01
N GLN A 4 0.68 8.50 20.99
CA GLN A 4 -0.35 7.46 21.02
C GLN A 4 -1.73 8.10 21.25
N ALA A 5 -2.71 7.65 20.47
CA ALA A 5 -4.07 8.10 20.65
C ALA A 5 -4.65 7.57 21.97
N PRO A 6 -5.42 8.39 22.69
CA PRO A 6 -6.11 7.94 23.90
C PRO A 6 -7.14 6.86 23.57
N LYS A 7 -7.45 6.04 24.57
CA LYS A 7 -8.57 5.08 24.47
C LYS A 7 -9.87 5.85 24.26
N ILE A 8 -10.79 5.23 23.51
CA ILE A 8 -12.10 5.83 23.25
C ILE A 8 -12.91 5.81 24.56
N GLU A 9 -13.44 6.96 24.94
CA GLU A 9 -14.42 7.07 25.99
C GLU A 9 -15.81 7.18 25.37
N LYS A 10 -16.65 6.18 25.60
CA LYS A 10 -18.06 6.23 25.21
C LYS A 10 -18.83 6.92 26.35
N THR A 11 -19.14 8.17 26.14
CA THR A 11 -19.99 8.95 27.04
C THR A 11 -21.38 9.12 26.39
N ASP A 12 -22.36 9.51 27.18
CA ASP A 12 -23.72 9.85 26.68
C ASP A 12 -23.68 10.96 25.62
N GLN A 13 -22.63 11.77 25.61
CA GLN A 13 -22.41 12.86 24.64
C GLN A 13 -21.75 12.41 23.34
N THR A 14 -21.15 11.23 23.28
CA THR A 14 -20.40 10.79 22.11
C THR A 14 -21.27 10.69 20.85
N ILE A 15 -22.49 10.13 20.98
CA ILE A 15 -23.41 10.01 19.84
C ILE A 15 -23.99 11.37 19.44
N PRO A 16 -24.51 12.20 20.34
CA PRO A 16 -24.94 13.56 20.01
C PRO A 16 -23.89 14.41 19.34
N LEU A 17 -22.63 14.36 19.80
CA LEU A 17 -21.51 15.06 19.18
C LEU A 17 -21.19 14.52 17.78
N MET A 18 -21.19 13.21 17.58
CA MET A 18 -21.00 12.61 16.28
C MET A 18 -22.06 13.09 15.28
N VAL A 19 -23.33 13.12 15.68
CA VAL A 19 -24.45 13.63 14.86
C VAL A 19 -24.28 15.11 14.57
N LYS A 20 -23.97 15.94 15.57
CA LYS A 20 -23.71 17.39 15.42
C LYS A 20 -22.61 17.64 14.39
N PHE A 21 -21.47 16.93 14.49
CA PHE A 21 -20.35 17.08 13.57
C PHE A 21 -20.63 16.53 12.16
N GLN A 22 -21.50 15.54 12.06
CA GLN A 22 -21.98 15.07 10.76
C GLN A 22 -22.85 16.14 10.09
N MET A 23 -23.76 16.75 10.82
CA MET A 23 -24.70 17.74 10.28
C MET A 23 -24.02 19.06 9.87
N ASN A 24 -23.03 19.52 10.61
CA ASN A 24 -22.29 20.76 10.31
C ASN A 24 -21.12 20.55 9.30
N GLY A 25 -20.91 19.35 8.81
CA GLY A 25 -19.87 19.01 7.81
C GLY A 25 -18.43 18.93 8.35
N SER A 26 -18.21 19.22 9.65
CA SER A 26 -16.85 19.17 10.23
C SER A 26 -16.26 17.77 10.18
N LEU A 27 -17.12 16.76 10.41
CA LEU A 27 -16.69 15.36 10.36
C LEU A 27 -16.22 14.94 8.96
N LYS A 28 -16.89 15.47 7.92
CA LYS A 28 -16.54 15.15 6.52
C LYS A 28 -15.10 15.51 6.20
N LYS A 29 -14.67 16.73 6.49
CA LYS A 29 -13.30 17.21 6.22
C LYS A 29 -12.26 16.37 6.97
N ILE A 30 -12.50 16.09 8.25
CA ILE A 30 -11.60 15.25 9.07
C ILE A 30 -11.51 13.81 8.51
N GLN A 31 -12.62 13.27 7.99
CA GLN A 31 -12.66 11.93 7.43
C GLN A 31 -11.97 11.88 6.06
N ASP A 32 -12.18 12.85 5.20
CA ASP A 32 -11.57 12.90 3.87
C ASP A 32 -10.04 13.02 3.94
N GLU A 33 -9.51 13.76 4.94
CA GLU A 33 -8.08 13.83 5.24
C GLU A 33 -7.57 12.62 6.02
N TYR A 34 -8.44 11.72 6.48
CA TYR A 34 -8.15 10.54 7.32
C TYR A 34 -7.28 10.83 8.54
N LEU A 35 -7.50 11.97 9.19
CA LEU A 35 -6.64 12.49 10.25
C LEU A 35 -6.55 11.54 11.44
N TYR A 36 -5.40 11.51 12.08
CA TYR A 36 -5.11 10.80 13.32
C TYR A 36 -5.10 11.76 14.51
N TRP A 37 -4.96 11.21 15.73
CA TRP A 37 -5.02 11.93 17.00
C TRP A 37 -4.10 13.15 17.05
N ASP A 38 -2.86 13.01 16.59
CA ASP A 38 -1.85 14.08 16.59
C ASP A 38 -2.28 15.35 15.86
N LYS A 39 -3.21 15.25 14.91
CA LYS A 39 -3.80 16.36 14.16
C LYS A 39 -5.19 16.76 14.67
N ILE A 40 -6.00 15.76 15.07
CA ILE A 40 -7.39 15.99 15.50
C ILE A 40 -7.45 16.79 16.79
N LYS A 41 -6.56 16.56 17.74
CA LYS A 41 -6.53 17.26 19.04
C LYS A 41 -6.46 18.79 18.94
N TYR A 42 -6.00 19.33 17.81
CA TYR A 42 -5.93 20.77 17.55
C TYR A 42 -7.12 21.32 16.73
N LYS A 43 -8.07 20.50 16.34
CA LYS A 43 -9.23 20.90 15.53
C LYS A 43 -10.52 21.06 16.33
N THR A 44 -10.41 21.30 17.62
CA THR A 44 -11.53 21.45 18.54
C THR A 44 -11.99 22.89 18.63
N ASN A 45 -13.27 23.15 18.33
CA ASN A 45 -13.86 24.47 18.49
C ASN A 45 -14.89 24.50 19.66
N ASP A 46 -15.71 23.43 19.78
CA ASP A 46 -16.86 23.40 20.71
C ASP A 46 -16.88 22.16 21.63
N CYS A 47 -15.78 21.42 21.70
CA CYS A 47 -15.68 20.21 22.50
C CYS A 47 -14.24 19.93 22.90
N THR A 48 -14.02 19.01 23.84
CA THR A 48 -12.67 18.58 24.19
C THR A 48 -12.04 17.72 23.07
N PRO A 49 -10.71 17.68 22.98
CA PRO A 49 -10.02 16.81 22.03
C PRO A 49 -10.44 15.34 22.14
N LEU A 50 -10.66 14.85 23.35
CA LEU A 50 -11.04 13.46 23.60
C LEU A 50 -12.46 13.15 23.11
N GLU A 51 -13.39 14.08 23.33
CA GLU A 51 -14.77 13.96 22.81
C GLU A 51 -14.79 13.93 21.28
N LEU A 52 -14.05 14.84 20.63
CA LEU A 52 -13.94 14.85 19.18
C LEU A 52 -13.33 13.54 18.67
N TRP A 53 -12.25 13.07 19.29
CA TRP A 53 -11.62 11.81 18.93
C TRP A 53 -12.58 10.63 19.10
N SER A 54 -13.30 10.55 20.21
CA SER A 54 -14.26 9.49 20.49
C SER A 54 -15.40 9.47 19.46
N ALA A 55 -15.93 10.65 19.10
CA ALA A 55 -16.95 10.78 18.06
C ALA A 55 -16.44 10.32 16.68
N ILE A 56 -15.23 10.71 16.29
CA ILE A 56 -14.61 10.29 15.03
C ILE A 56 -14.37 8.78 15.00
N LYS A 57 -13.85 8.22 16.08
CA LYS A 57 -13.59 6.77 16.16
C LYS A 57 -14.90 5.97 16.14
N LEU A 58 -15.94 6.44 16.79
CA LEU A 58 -17.26 5.81 16.72
C LEU A 58 -17.82 5.85 15.29
N PHE A 59 -17.71 6.99 14.60
CA PHE A 59 -18.14 7.12 13.22
C PHE A 59 -17.40 6.16 12.30
N ARG A 60 -16.06 6.04 12.46
CA ARG A 60 -15.25 5.08 11.71
C ARG A 60 -15.63 3.63 12.03
N LEU A 61 -15.87 3.32 13.29
CA LEU A 61 -16.28 1.98 13.72
C LEU A 61 -17.61 1.53 13.07
N LEU A 62 -18.58 2.44 12.96
CA LEU A 62 -19.90 2.15 12.36
C LEU A 62 -19.83 1.96 10.83
N ARG A 63 -18.80 2.47 10.18
CA ARG A 63 -18.61 2.44 8.73
C ARG A 63 -17.43 1.59 8.26
N ARG A 64 -16.73 0.96 9.20
CA ARG A 64 -15.56 0.17 8.88
C ARG A 64 -15.91 -1.02 7.99
N LYS A 65 -14.98 -1.34 7.12
CA LYS A 65 -14.92 -2.61 6.42
C LYS A 65 -13.74 -3.39 6.94
N ASP A 66 -13.94 -4.68 7.12
CA ASP A 66 -12.93 -5.58 7.66
C ASP A 66 -12.27 -6.34 6.50
N VAL A 67 -10.96 -6.46 6.54
CA VAL A 67 -10.16 -7.31 5.65
C VAL A 67 -9.35 -8.24 6.53
N ASN A 68 -9.60 -9.51 6.38
CA ASN A 68 -8.92 -10.56 7.13
C ASN A 68 -7.86 -11.20 6.24
N PHE A 69 -6.65 -11.30 6.76
CA PHE A 69 -5.57 -12.01 6.11
C PHE A 69 -4.90 -12.91 7.14
N ASN A 70 -5.15 -14.18 7.05
CA ASN A 70 -4.71 -15.16 8.06
C ASN A 70 -5.20 -14.78 9.47
N SER A 71 -4.29 -14.64 10.44
CA SER A 71 -4.57 -14.17 11.81
C SER A 71 -4.68 -12.64 11.94
N TYR A 72 -4.38 -11.89 10.89
CA TYR A 72 -4.40 -10.43 10.90
C TYR A 72 -5.75 -9.88 10.47
N ASN A 73 -6.27 -8.95 11.26
CA ASN A 73 -7.53 -8.25 10.97
C ASN A 73 -7.23 -6.77 10.68
N PHE A 74 -7.48 -6.36 9.46
CA PHE A 74 -7.34 -4.96 9.04
C PHE A 74 -8.70 -4.30 8.93
N HIS A 75 -8.75 -3.00 9.19
CA HIS A 75 -9.97 -2.21 9.10
C HIS A 75 -9.73 -0.94 8.29
N TYR A 76 -10.68 -0.61 7.44
CA TYR A 76 -10.65 0.65 6.71
C TYR A 76 -12.04 1.26 6.58
N VAL A 77 -12.11 2.54 6.26
CA VAL A 77 -13.35 3.27 5.97
C VAL A 77 -13.21 3.91 4.60
N ILE A 78 -14.20 3.70 3.73
CA ILE A 78 -14.25 4.42 2.46
C ILE A 78 -14.78 5.82 2.73
N THR A 79 -13.93 6.83 2.52
CA THR A 79 -14.29 8.25 2.62
C THR A 79 -14.86 8.74 1.30
N ASP A 80 -15.51 9.92 1.31
CA ASP A 80 -15.99 10.55 0.07
C ASP A 80 -14.83 10.84 -0.90
N TYR A 81 -13.66 11.20 -0.36
CA TYR A 81 -12.44 11.39 -1.16
C TYR A 81 -12.00 10.12 -1.86
N ILE A 82 -11.91 8.99 -1.11
CA ILE A 82 -11.56 7.68 -1.68
C ILE A 82 -12.58 7.27 -2.74
N GLN A 83 -13.89 7.43 -2.45
CA GLN A 83 -14.95 7.09 -3.41
C GLN A 83 -14.82 7.91 -4.71
N LYS A 84 -14.54 9.21 -4.61
CA LYS A 84 -14.31 10.07 -5.77
C LYS A 84 -13.06 9.65 -6.55
N ALA A 85 -11.97 9.33 -5.87
CA ALA A 85 -10.74 8.86 -6.50
C ALA A 85 -10.96 7.54 -7.25
N LEU A 86 -11.67 6.58 -6.63
CA LEU A 86 -12.02 5.31 -7.28
C LEU A 86 -12.88 5.54 -8.53
N HIS A 87 -13.89 6.43 -8.44
CA HIS A 87 -14.71 6.77 -9.60
C HIS A 87 -13.88 7.39 -10.74
N GLN A 88 -12.94 8.29 -10.42
CA GLN A 88 -12.03 8.83 -11.43
C GLN A 88 -11.15 7.76 -12.06
N PHE A 89 -10.66 6.82 -11.25
CA PHE A 89 -9.91 5.67 -11.73
C PHE A 89 -10.74 4.81 -12.70
N ASP A 90 -11.97 4.48 -12.32
CA ASP A 90 -12.88 3.69 -13.16
C ASP A 90 -13.17 4.40 -14.49
N MET A 91 -13.39 5.72 -14.47
CA MET A 91 -13.66 6.51 -15.67
C MET A 91 -12.45 6.63 -16.59
N HIS A 92 -11.26 6.78 -16.05
CA HIS A 92 -10.05 7.04 -16.85
C HIS A 92 -9.29 5.77 -17.25
N ILE A 93 -9.38 4.70 -16.45
CA ILE A 93 -8.64 3.46 -16.68
C ILE A 93 -9.59 2.33 -17.09
N GLY A 94 -10.68 2.10 -16.37
CA GLY A 94 -11.63 1.02 -16.63
C GLY A 94 -12.36 1.20 -17.96
N GLY A 95 -12.76 2.41 -18.32
CA GLY A 95 -13.48 2.70 -19.57
C GLY A 95 -12.63 2.50 -20.84
N THR A 96 -11.32 2.65 -20.74
CA THR A 96 -10.41 2.46 -21.88
C THR A 96 -9.97 1.02 -22.09
N LEU A 97 -9.94 0.21 -21.03
CA LEU A 97 -9.64 -1.23 -21.13
C LEU A 97 -10.80 -2.06 -21.68
N GLY A 98 -12.04 -1.58 -21.53
CA GLY A 98 -13.25 -2.22 -22.05
C GLY A 98 -13.61 -1.82 -23.50
N SER A 99 -13.01 -0.78 -24.07
CA SER A 99 -13.18 -0.48 -25.48
C SER A 99 -12.47 -1.57 -26.29
N ASN A 100 -13.23 -2.35 -27.05
CA ASN A 100 -12.71 -3.26 -28.09
C ASN A 100 -12.04 -2.45 -29.22
N ILE A 101 -10.98 -1.72 -28.89
CA ILE A 101 -10.02 -1.29 -29.91
C ILE A 101 -9.40 -2.61 -30.36
N GLY A 102 -9.60 -2.96 -31.63
CA GLY A 102 -9.21 -4.24 -32.22
C GLY A 102 -7.71 -4.52 -32.24
N ILE A 103 -7.12 -4.48 -31.05
CA ILE A 103 -5.73 -4.91 -30.83
C ILE A 103 -5.75 -6.42 -30.82
N ALA A 104 -5.03 -7.05 -31.75
CA ALA A 104 -4.88 -8.48 -31.80
C ALA A 104 -4.36 -9.00 -30.44
N GLU A 105 -4.81 -10.17 -29.99
CA GLU A 105 -4.38 -10.78 -28.71
C GLU A 105 -2.85 -10.90 -28.61
N THR A 106 -2.18 -11.15 -29.73
CA THR A 106 -0.71 -11.20 -29.83
C THR A 106 -0.06 -9.84 -29.52
N ASP A 107 -0.70 -8.75 -29.90
CA ASP A 107 -0.16 -7.40 -29.66
C ASP A 107 -0.48 -6.95 -28.22
N LYS A 108 -1.62 -7.35 -27.65
CA LYS A 108 -1.91 -7.15 -26.22
C LYS A 108 -0.86 -7.81 -25.34
N THR A 109 -0.50 -9.08 -25.64
CA THR A 109 0.52 -9.79 -24.87
C THR A 109 1.88 -9.12 -24.96
N LYS A 110 2.30 -8.69 -26.14
CA LYS A 110 3.56 -7.93 -26.32
C LYS A 110 3.55 -6.61 -25.55
N PHE A 111 2.43 -5.90 -25.59
CA PHE A 111 2.28 -4.64 -24.86
C PHE A 111 2.36 -4.84 -23.35
N ILE A 112 1.67 -5.85 -22.80
CA ILE A 112 1.74 -6.20 -21.39
C ILE A 112 3.17 -6.56 -20.96
N ILE A 113 3.86 -7.41 -21.73
CA ILE A 113 5.24 -7.79 -21.42
C ILE A 113 6.17 -6.58 -21.45
N SER A 114 6.03 -5.71 -22.46
CA SER A 114 6.81 -4.47 -22.54
C SER A 114 6.53 -3.54 -21.37
N SER A 115 5.29 -3.37 -20.96
CA SER A 115 4.90 -2.54 -19.81
C SER A 115 5.45 -3.10 -18.48
N ILE A 116 5.36 -4.42 -18.28
CA ILE A 116 5.92 -5.10 -17.09
C ILE A 116 7.45 -4.90 -17.05
N MET A 117 8.12 -5.01 -18.18
CA MET A 117 9.57 -4.83 -18.26
C MET A 117 9.97 -3.39 -17.90
N GLU A 118 9.29 -2.40 -18.46
CA GLU A 118 9.57 -0.99 -18.18
C GLU A 118 9.29 -0.66 -16.69
N GLU A 119 8.21 -1.19 -16.14
CA GLU A 119 7.88 -1.02 -14.71
C GLU A 119 8.92 -1.67 -13.81
N ALA A 120 9.34 -2.91 -14.12
CA ALA A 120 10.36 -3.61 -13.35
C ALA A 120 11.70 -2.86 -13.33
N ILE A 121 12.09 -2.25 -14.46
CA ILE A 121 13.30 -1.45 -14.56
C ILE A 121 13.16 -0.17 -13.72
N SER A 122 12.08 0.59 -13.91
CA SER A 122 11.87 1.87 -13.25
C SER A 122 11.73 1.71 -11.75
N SER A 123 10.94 0.76 -11.28
CA SER A 123 10.72 0.46 -9.88
C SER A 123 12.02 0.04 -9.19
N SER A 124 12.79 -0.88 -9.81
CA SER A 124 14.08 -1.31 -9.24
C SER A 124 15.11 -0.19 -9.20
N GLN A 125 15.08 0.75 -10.15
CA GLN A 125 15.95 1.93 -10.13
C GLN A 125 15.57 2.89 -9.00
N MET A 126 14.30 3.09 -8.70
CA MET A 126 13.85 3.86 -7.54
C MET A 126 14.31 3.22 -6.22
N GLU A 127 14.38 1.90 -6.17
CA GLU A 127 14.91 1.12 -5.03
C GLU A 127 16.45 1.01 -5.01
N GLY A 128 17.14 1.78 -5.85
CA GLY A 128 18.59 1.89 -5.83
C GLY A 128 19.37 1.00 -6.80
N ALA A 129 18.71 0.30 -7.72
CA ALA A 129 19.43 -0.42 -8.78
C ALA A 129 20.12 0.57 -9.74
N SER A 130 21.44 0.45 -9.89
CA SER A 130 22.28 1.40 -10.65
C SER A 130 22.48 1.03 -12.13
N THR A 131 21.80 0.01 -12.63
CA THR A 131 21.89 -0.42 -14.03
C THR A 131 21.13 0.54 -14.95
N THR A 132 21.71 0.90 -16.10
CA THR A 132 21.05 1.76 -17.08
C THR A 132 19.85 1.03 -17.71
N ARG A 133 18.77 1.80 -18.03
CA ARG A 133 17.56 1.26 -18.68
C ARG A 133 17.88 0.43 -19.94
N LYS A 134 18.81 0.92 -20.78
CA LYS A 134 19.22 0.22 -22.00
C LYS A 134 19.80 -1.17 -21.69
N LYS A 135 20.74 -1.26 -20.77
CA LYS A 135 21.36 -2.54 -20.37
C LYS A 135 20.35 -3.49 -19.74
N ALA A 136 19.48 -2.97 -18.87
CA ALA A 136 18.43 -3.77 -18.24
C ALA A 136 17.47 -4.35 -19.27
N LYS A 137 17.04 -3.54 -20.24
CA LYS A 137 16.18 -3.97 -21.34
C LYS A 137 16.84 -5.04 -22.21
N GLU A 138 18.08 -4.82 -22.64
CA GLU A 138 18.85 -5.81 -23.40
C GLU A 138 19.04 -7.12 -22.62
N MET A 139 19.25 -7.05 -21.29
CA MET A 139 19.39 -8.23 -20.43
C MET A 139 18.10 -9.06 -20.43
N ILE A 140 16.94 -8.42 -20.24
CA ILE A 140 15.64 -9.12 -20.21
C ILE A 140 15.27 -9.66 -21.59
N GLU A 141 15.38 -8.85 -22.65
CA GLU A 141 15.01 -9.23 -24.02
C GLU A 141 15.87 -10.36 -24.59
N GLN A 142 17.14 -10.44 -24.20
CA GLN A 142 18.08 -11.43 -24.69
C GLN A 142 18.34 -12.58 -23.70
N ASP A 143 17.52 -12.64 -22.61
CA ASP A 143 17.65 -13.67 -21.56
C ASP A 143 19.09 -13.81 -21.03
N LYS A 144 19.79 -12.69 -20.87
CA LYS A 144 21.15 -12.67 -20.36
C LYS A 144 21.17 -12.84 -18.85
N LYS A 145 22.16 -13.60 -18.34
CA LYS A 145 22.36 -13.73 -16.89
C LYS A 145 22.75 -12.38 -16.27
N PRO A 146 22.16 -12.01 -15.12
CA PRO A 146 22.53 -10.79 -14.40
C PRO A 146 23.96 -10.90 -13.87
N LYS A 147 24.73 -9.81 -14.01
CA LYS A 147 26.16 -9.75 -13.66
C LYS A 147 26.42 -9.17 -12.28
N ASN A 148 25.45 -8.48 -11.70
CA ASN A 148 25.58 -7.80 -10.40
C ASN A 148 24.22 -7.75 -9.69
N LYS A 149 24.21 -7.29 -8.43
CA LYS A 149 23.03 -7.18 -7.58
C LYS A 149 21.93 -6.32 -8.23
N SER A 150 22.28 -5.17 -8.83
CA SER A 150 21.29 -4.28 -9.48
C SER A 150 20.58 -4.95 -10.67
N GLU A 151 21.33 -5.64 -11.52
CA GLU A 151 20.76 -6.40 -12.64
C GLU A 151 19.87 -7.55 -12.14
N LYS A 152 20.28 -8.21 -11.05
CA LYS A 152 19.50 -9.26 -10.42
C LYS A 152 18.18 -8.72 -9.81
N MET A 153 18.21 -7.59 -9.14
CA MET A 153 17.00 -6.92 -8.61
C MET A 153 15.98 -6.66 -9.75
N ILE A 154 16.44 -6.12 -10.87
CA ILE A 154 15.60 -5.84 -12.04
C ILE A 154 15.00 -7.12 -12.62
N LEU A 155 15.83 -8.17 -12.80
CA LEU A 155 15.37 -9.45 -13.33
C LEU A 155 14.35 -10.12 -12.40
N ASN A 156 14.64 -10.13 -11.10
CA ASN A 156 13.73 -10.67 -10.08
C ASN A 156 12.38 -9.95 -10.10
N ASN A 157 12.38 -8.61 -10.16
CA ASN A 157 11.17 -7.82 -10.22
C ASN A 157 10.35 -8.15 -11.49
N PHE A 158 11.00 -8.26 -12.66
CA PHE A 158 10.35 -8.65 -13.90
C PHE A 158 9.72 -10.05 -13.82
N ILE A 159 10.44 -11.03 -13.28
CA ILE A 159 9.94 -12.40 -13.09
C ILE A 159 8.75 -12.41 -12.12
N THR A 160 8.87 -11.68 -11.01
CA THR A 160 7.83 -11.57 -10.00
C THR A 160 6.55 -10.95 -10.56
N MET A 161 6.66 -9.85 -11.31
CA MET A 161 5.49 -9.23 -11.96
C MET A 161 4.82 -10.16 -12.96
N LYS A 162 5.60 -10.90 -13.76
CA LYS A 162 5.04 -11.92 -14.67
C LYS A 162 4.26 -13.00 -13.89
N TYR A 163 4.84 -13.49 -12.80
CA TYR A 163 4.18 -14.46 -11.94
C TYR A 163 2.86 -13.92 -11.40
N ILE A 164 2.85 -12.71 -10.84
CA ILE A 164 1.64 -12.08 -10.29
C ILE A 164 0.56 -11.91 -11.37
N VAL A 165 0.92 -11.48 -12.57
CA VAL A 165 -0.05 -11.34 -13.67
C VAL A 165 -0.67 -12.68 -14.09
N GLN A 166 0.11 -13.76 -14.06
CA GLN A 166 -0.37 -15.11 -14.38
C GLN A 166 -1.31 -15.68 -13.30
N HIS A 167 -1.10 -15.31 -12.03
CA HIS A 167 -1.84 -15.81 -10.86
C HIS A 167 -2.80 -14.78 -10.25
N LYS A 168 -3.10 -13.68 -10.96
CA LYS A 168 -3.90 -12.55 -10.45
C LYS A 168 -5.34 -12.90 -10.05
N SER A 169 -5.86 -14.03 -10.50
CA SER A 169 -7.20 -14.53 -10.16
C SER A 169 -7.21 -15.48 -8.97
N GLU A 170 -6.05 -15.83 -8.43
CA GLU A 170 -5.92 -16.66 -7.26
C GLU A 170 -5.99 -15.81 -6.00
N ASP A 171 -6.48 -16.40 -4.91
CA ASP A 171 -6.51 -15.72 -3.61
C ASP A 171 -5.09 -15.48 -3.10
N LEU A 172 -4.87 -14.30 -2.49
CA LEU A 172 -3.62 -14.01 -1.82
C LEU A 172 -3.58 -14.73 -0.47
N THR A 173 -2.78 -15.81 -0.42
CA THR A 173 -2.51 -16.57 0.80
C THR A 173 -1.14 -16.21 1.39
N PRO A 174 -0.87 -16.54 2.67
CA PRO A 174 0.45 -16.39 3.25
C PRO A 174 1.55 -17.09 2.45
N GLU A 175 1.28 -18.30 1.95
CA GLU A 175 2.20 -19.08 1.14
C GLU A 175 2.52 -18.36 -0.19
N ASN A 176 1.49 -17.85 -0.88
CA ASN A 176 1.66 -17.08 -2.10
C ASN A 176 2.46 -15.78 -1.84
N LEU A 177 2.17 -15.10 -0.73
CA LEU A 177 2.91 -13.89 -0.34
C LEU A 177 4.40 -14.19 -0.10
N LEU A 178 4.70 -15.25 0.63
CA LEU A 178 6.08 -15.67 0.90
C LEU A 178 6.80 -16.14 -0.37
N TYR A 179 6.08 -16.78 -1.28
CA TYR A 179 6.64 -17.15 -2.58
C TYR A 179 6.96 -15.92 -3.45
N ILE A 180 6.07 -14.93 -3.48
CA ILE A 180 6.33 -13.63 -4.14
C ILE A 180 7.54 -12.94 -3.52
N HIS A 181 7.64 -12.91 -2.18
CA HIS A 181 8.81 -12.39 -1.48
C HIS A 181 10.08 -13.13 -1.88
N LYS A 182 10.06 -14.45 -1.95
CA LYS A 182 11.21 -15.25 -2.39
C LYS A 182 11.63 -14.95 -3.83
N LEU A 183 10.67 -14.75 -4.74
CA LEU A 183 10.98 -14.40 -6.13
C LEU A 183 11.67 -13.05 -6.24
N ILE A 184 11.12 -12.02 -5.59
CA ILE A 184 11.63 -10.64 -5.70
C ILE A 184 12.97 -10.46 -4.99
N THR A 185 13.21 -11.20 -3.91
CA THR A 185 14.43 -11.09 -3.11
C THR A 185 15.54 -12.08 -3.51
N ASN A 186 15.27 -12.98 -4.44
CA ASN A 186 16.18 -14.07 -4.82
C ASN A 186 17.63 -13.62 -5.00
N ASN A 187 18.51 -14.06 -4.10
CA ASN A 187 19.94 -13.70 -4.05
C ASN A 187 20.23 -12.18 -4.06
N THR A 188 19.39 -11.36 -3.43
CA THR A 188 19.60 -9.92 -3.32
C THR A 188 19.57 -9.41 -1.88
N LEU A 189 19.12 -10.22 -0.91
CA LEU A 189 19.22 -9.92 0.51
C LEU A 189 20.65 -10.06 1.02
N GLU A 190 20.95 -9.45 2.16
CA GLU A 190 22.22 -9.63 2.88
C GLU A 190 22.28 -11.02 3.50
N ASP A 191 21.20 -11.44 4.14
CA ASP A 191 21.00 -12.82 4.59
C ASP A 191 20.04 -13.55 3.64
N LEU A 192 20.55 -14.57 2.96
CA LEU A 192 19.76 -15.35 2.02
C LEU A 192 18.74 -16.27 2.70
N GLU A 193 18.90 -16.51 4.00
CA GLU A 193 17.96 -17.32 4.74
C GLU A 193 16.63 -16.58 4.99
N ASP A 194 16.59 -15.27 4.85
CA ASP A 194 15.38 -14.45 5.00
C ASP A 194 14.48 -14.48 3.75
N GLU A 195 14.94 -15.07 2.64
CA GLU A 195 14.15 -15.15 1.40
C GLU A 195 12.88 -15.99 1.61
N GLY A 196 11.73 -15.36 1.41
CA GLY A 196 10.44 -16.05 1.51
C GLY A 196 10.03 -16.39 2.94
N LYS A 197 10.50 -15.65 3.94
CA LYS A 197 10.14 -15.84 5.34
C LYS A 197 9.56 -14.57 5.94
N PHE A 198 8.68 -14.72 6.91
CA PHE A 198 8.32 -13.65 7.83
C PHE A 198 9.43 -13.48 8.87
N ARG A 199 9.64 -12.25 9.27
CA ARG A 199 10.55 -11.90 10.36
C ARG A 199 10.04 -12.47 11.69
N GLU A 200 10.93 -13.03 12.50
CA GLU A 200 10.64 -13.57 13.81
C GLU A 200 11.10 -12.67 14.96
N ASN A 201 11.93 -11.65 14.66
CA ASN A 201 12.46 -10.69 15.62
C ASN A 201 11.90 -9.28 15.44
N ASN A 202 12.15 -8.41 16.43
CA ASN A 202 11.76 -7.01 16.42
C ASN A 202 12.95 -6.05 16.23
N ASP A 203 14.00 -6.47 15.53
CA ASP A 203 15.23 -5.71 15.35
C ASP A 203 15.11 -4.59 14.30
N VAL A 204 14.02 -4.62 13.52
CA VAL A 204 13.73 -3.58 12.52
C VAL A 204 12.87 -2.49 13.14
N HIS A 205 13.35 -1.25 13.08
CA HIS A 205 12.67 -0.09 13.60
C HIS A 205 12.50 0.99 12.52
N VAL A 206 11.40 1.72 12.60
CA VAL A 206 11.25 2.96 11.86
C VAL A 206 11.90 4.08 12.70
N VAL A 207 12.92 4.70 12.16
CA VAL A 207 13.66 5.77 12.84
C VAL A 207 13.45 7.13 12.17
N ASN A 208 13.46 8.18 12.97
CA ASN A 208 13.47 9.53 12.44
C ASN A 208 14.91 9.88 12.00
N HIS A 209 15.09 10.18 10.71
CA HIS A 209 16.40 10.48 10.14
C HIS A 209 17.10 11.71 10.75
N SER A 210 16.35 12.65 11.34
CA SER A 210 16.93 13.89 11.89
C SER A 210 17.51 13.72 13.29
N ASN A 211 17.02 12.77 14.09
CA ASN A 211 17.45 12.58 15.49
C ASN A 211 17.70 11.13 15.89
N SER A 212 17.61 10.19 14.93
CA SER A 212 17.76 8.74 15.14
C SER A 212 16.83 8.15 16.21
N GLU A 213 15.75 8.84 16.53
CA GLU A 213 14.74 8.36 17.49
C GLU A 213 13.90 7.25 16.85
N ILE A 214 13.68 6.14 17.57
CA ILE A 214 12.76 5.08 17.13
C ILE A 214 11.34 5.62 17.19
N VAL A 215 10.71 5.73 16.03
CA VAL A 215 9.33 6.20 15.86
C VAL A 215 8.34 5.05 16.01
N HIS A 216 8.70 3.87 15.52
CA HIS A 216 7.84 2.69 15.55
C HIS A 216 8.68 1.40 15.51
N THR A 217 8.24 0.42 16.27
CA THR A 217 8.70 -0.97 16.18
C THR A 217 7.51 -1.79 15.68
N PRO A 218 7.56 -2.37 14.49
CA PRO A 218 6.46 -3.12 13.90
C PRO A 218 6.15 -4.40 14.67
#